data_d80b25841bf2488470872fe48cf728bd
#
_entry.id   d80b25841bf2488470872fe48cf728bd
#
_cell.length_a   1.000
_cell.length_b   1.000
_cell.length_c   1.000
_cell.angle_alpha   90.00
_cell.angle_beta   90.00
_cell.angle_gamma   90.00
#
_symmetry.space_group_name_H-M   'P 1'
#
loop_
_entity.id
_entity.type
_entity.pdbx_description
1 polymer ?
#
loop_
_entity_poly.entity_id
_entity_poly.type
_entity_poly.pdbx_seq_one_letter_code
_entity_poly.pdbx_strand_id
1 'polypeptide(L)'
;MKLTACIITFNEADRIDACLRSLSFCDEIVVVDSHSTDATRQIAGSLNARVIERDWPGYRSQKQFAVESASNDWVLCLDADERVTRQLREEIEALRTRGFAEHAGWSVPRITDYFGQFLRHGNAYPDRLIRLFDRRRGGWTGEEIHENTRVTGSVGRLHGHLEHFSYRSLSDHHNRMARYADLMARALYARGKRCGLSKVLFNPAWRFFRGYVIRLGFLDGWRGMVFHLVEANYVRRKYLGLYILSKGLS
;
A
#
# COMPACT_ATOMS: atom_id res chain seq x y z
N MET A 1 14.34 -19.18 -11.67
CA MET A 1 13.50 -19.51 -10.47
C MET A 1 12.05 -19.19 -10.76
N LYS A 2 11.11 -19.88 -10.10
CA LYS A 2 9.67 -19.60 -10.25
C LYS A 2 9.22 -18.51 -9.28
N LEU A 3 8.24 -17.72 -9.70
CA LEU A 3 7.72 -16.55 -8.99
C LEU A 3 6.19 -16.63 -8.86
N THR A 4 5.67 -16.43 -7.65
CA THR A 4 4.23 -16.31 -7.40
C THR A 4 3.88 -14.84 -7.12
N ALA A 5 2.89 -14.29 -7.83
CA ALA A 5 2.26 -13.05 -7.44
C ALA A 5 1.17 -13.32 -6.38
N CYS A 6 1.19 -12.56 -5.28
CA CYS A 6 0.26 -12.67 -4.16
C CYS A 6 -0.55 -11.38 -4.04
N ILE A 7 -1.87 -11.46 -4.24
CA ILE A 7 -2.78 -10.30 -4.24
C ILE A 7 -3.87 -10.51 -3.21
N ILE A 8 -4.25 -9.45 -2.50
CA ILE A 8 -5.48 -9.40 -1.71
C ILE A 8 -6.48 -8.48 -2.39
N THR A 9 -7.77 -8.79 -2.31
CA THR A 9 -8.80 -8.01 -2.99
C THR A 9 -10.14 -8.02 -2.24
N PHE A 10 -10.91 -6.93 -2.44
CA PHE A 10 -12.31 -6.81 -2.04
C PHE A 10 -12.98 -5.72 -2.88
N ASN A 11 -13.92 -6.12 -3.77
CA ASN A 11 -14.68 -5.21 -4.64
C ASN A 11 -13.79 -4.28 -5.48
N GLU A 12 -12.89 -4.87 -6.28
CA GLU A 12 -11.93 -4.20 -7.16
C GLU A 12 -12.12 -4.58 -8.65
N ALA A 13 -13.37 -4.86 -9.07
CA ALA A 13 -13.67 -5.27 -10.44
C ALA A 13 -13.18 -4.27 -11.51
N ASP A 14 -13.13 -2.98 -11.16
CA ASP A 14 -12.63 -1.90 -12.01
C ASP A 14 -11.09 -1.83 -12.14
N ARG A 15 -10.34 -2.58 -11.32
CA ARG A 15 -8.87 -2.47 -11.22
C ARG A 15 -8.14 -3.79 -11.37
N ILE A 16 -8.76 -4.89 -10.91
CA ILE A 16 -8.12 -6.20 -10.81
C ILE A 16 -7.62 -6.71 -12.16
N ASP A 17 -8.34 -6.45 -13.28
CA ASP A 17 -7.92 -6.85 -14.63
C ASP A 17 -6.54 -6.29 -14.98
N ALA A 18 -6.36 -4.99 -14.82
CA ALA A 18 -5.10 -4.33 -15.15
C ALA A 18 -3.95 -4.72 -14.20
N CYS A 19 -4.25 -4.96 -12.91
CA CYS A 19 -3.30 -5.51 -11.96
C CYS A 19 -2.78 -6.87 -12.43
N LEU A 20 -3.68 -7.82 -12.70
CA LEU A 20 -3.33 -9.19 -13.08
C LEU A 20 -2.62 -9.26 -14.44
N ARG A 21 -3.03 -8.46 -15.42
CA ARG A 21 -2.32 -8.38 -16.71
C ARG A 21 -0.88 -7.89 -16.56
N SER A 22 -0.61 -6.99 -15.62
CA SER A 22 0.74 -6.52 -15.33
C SER A 22 1.64 -7.62 -14.73
N LEU A 23 1.03 -8.71 -14.21
CA LEU A 23 1.69 -9.84 -13.57
C LEU A 23 1.81 -11.10 -14.47
N SER A 24 1.47 -10.99 -15.75
CA SER A 24 1.47 -12.09 -16.72
C SER A 24 2.84 -12.80 -16.89
N PHE A 25 3.92 -12.23 -16.37
CA PHE A 25 5.26 -12.81 -16.35
C PHE A 25 5.52 -13.71 -15.13
N CYS A 26 4.61 -13.74 -14.15
CA CYS A 26 4.69 -14.63 -12.99
C CYS A 26 4.24 -16.05 -13.37
N ASP A 27 4.81 -17.08 -12.72
CA ASP A 27 4.46 -18.48 -12.98
C ASP A 27 3.15 -18.88 -12.30
N GLU A 28 2.76 -18.17 -11.26
CA GLU A 28 1.53 -18.37 -10.51
C GLU A 28 1.00 -17.01 -10.06
N ILE A 29 -0.31 -16.86 -10.07
CA ILE A 29 -1.01 -15.71 -9.48
C ILE A 29 -2.01 -16.23 -8.45
N VAL A 30 -1.86 -15.82 -7.20
CA VAL A 30 -2.76 -16.14 -6.09
C VAL A 30 -3.53 -14.87 -5.72
N VAL A 31 -4.84 -14.94 -5.75
CA VAL A 31 -5.74 -13.86 -5.34
C VAL A 31 -6.53 -14.32 -4.13
N VAL A 32 -6.37 -13.64 -2.99
CA VAL A 32 -7.17 -13.88 -1.78
C VAL A 32 -8.27 -12.83 -1.72
N ASP A 33 -9.49 -13.28 -1.93
CA ASP A 33 -10.68 -12.44 -2.02
C ASP A 33 -11.47 -12.44 -0.70
N SER A 34 -11.84 -11.26 -0.23
CA SER A 34 -12.59 -11.07 1.03
C SER A 34 -14.11 -11.07 0.80
N HIS A 35 -14.63 -12.05 0.03
CA HIS A 35 -16.04 -12.18 -0.34
C HIS A 35 -16.57 -10.98 -1.14
N SER A 36 -15.87 -10.64 -2.22
CA SER A 36 -16.34 -9.61 -3.17
C SER A 36 -17.74 -9.91 -3.69
N THR A 37 -18.56 -8.89 -3.78
CA THR A 37 -19.94 -8.94 -4.27
C THR A 37 -20.10 -8.46 -5.71
N ASP A 38 -19.02 -7.94 -6.30
CA ASP A 38 -18.93 -7.51 -7.70
C ASP A 38 -18.24 -8.58 -8.58
N ALA A 39 -17.87 -8.22 -9.80
CA ALA A 39 -17.26 -9.14 -10.77
C ALA A 39 -15.77 -9.46 -10.48
N THR A 40 -15.18 -9.01 -9.36
CA THR A 40 -13.75 -9.18 -9.04
C THR A 40 -13.27 -10.61 -9.20
N ARG A 41 -13.97 -11.58 -8.58
CA ARG A 41 -13.58 -13.01 -8.62
C ARG A 41 -13.69 -13.61 -10.01
N GLN A 42 -14.76 -13.24 -10.73
CA GLN A 42 -14.96 -13.72 -12.11
C GLN A 42 -13.85 -13.23 -13.04
N ILE A 43 -13.48 -11.95 -12.93
CA ILE A 43 -12.38 -11.37 -13.71
C ILE A 43 -11.05 -12.07 -13.36
N ALA A 44 -10.76 -12.24 -12.06
CA ALA A 44 -9.53 -12.90 -11.63
C ALA A 44 -9.44 -14.34 -12.15
N GLY A 45 -10.52 -15.12 -12.06
CA GLY A 45 -10.57 -16.50 -12.59
C GLY A 45 -10.39 -16.55 -14.11
N SER A 46 -10.95 -15.61 -14.87
CA SER A 46 -10.79 -15.55 -16.34
C SER A 46 -9.36 -15.27 -16.79
N LEU A 47 -8.53 -14.71 -15.90
CA LEU A 47 -7.10 -14.44 -16.14
C LEU A 47 -6.18 -15.52 -15.52
N ASN A 48 -6.71 -16.72 -15.27
CA ASN A 48 -6.00 -17.87 -14.72
C ASN A 48 -5.40 -17.63 -13.34
N ALA A 49 -5.91 -16.69 -12.54
CA ALA A 49 -5.52 -16.55 -11.16
C ALA A 49 -6.19 -17.64 -10.30
N ARG A 50 -5.44 -18.18 -9.35
CA ARG A 50 -5.98 -19.06 -8.31
C ARG A 50 -6.66 -18.20 -7.25
N VAL A 51 -7.99 -18.14 -7.29
CA VAL A 51 -8.82 -17.36 -6.37
C VAL A 51 -9.13 -18.18 -5.12
N ILE A 52 -8.88 -17.61 -3.93
CA ILE A 52 -9.18 -18.20 -2.62
C ILE A 52 -10.07 -17.21 -1.87
N GLU A 53 -11.28 -17.64 -1.51
CA GLU A 53 -12.18 -16.85 -0.67
C GLU A 53 -11.80 -17.02 0.81
N ARG A 54 -11.76 -15.91 1.54
CA ARG A 54 -11.42 -15.91 2.97
C ARG A 54 -12.06 -14.71 3.66
N ASP A 55 -12.60 -14.93 4.85
CA ASP A 55 -13.06 -13.87 5.74
C ASP A 55 -11.93 -12.86 6.02
N TRP A 56 -12.32 -11.61 6.20
CA TRP A 56 -11.37 -10.53 6.43
C TRP A 56 -10.88 -10.49 7.89
N PRO A 57 -9.64 -10.91 8.19
CA PRO A 57 -9.07 -10.85 9.53
C PRO A 57 -8.26 -9.57 9.79
N GLY A 58 -8.04 -8.74 8.76
CA GLY A 58 -7.16 -7.59 8.75
C GLY A 58 -6.11 -7.66 7.64
N TYR A 59 -5.47 -6.53 7.35
CA TYR A 59 -4.54 -6.41 6.21
C TYR A 59 -3.33 -7.34 6.33
N ARG A 60 -2.65 -7.32 7.48
CA ARG A 60 -1.47 -8.16 7.72
C ARG A 60 -1.79 -9.64 7.55
N SER A 61 -2.83 -10.09 8.22
CA SER A 61 -3.22 -11.51 8.22
C SER A 61 -3.68 -11.98 6.85
N GLN A 62 -4.36 -11.11 6.07
CA GLN A 62 -4.80 -11.45 4.73
C GLN A 62 -3.62 -11.53 3.75
N LYS A 63 -2.70 -10.56 3.80
CA LYS A 63 -1.47 -10.55 2.98
C LYS A 63 -0.54 -11.70 3.34
N GLN A 64 -0.39 -12.03 4.62
CA GLN A 64 0.42 -13.16 5.05
C GLN A 64 -0.16 -14.50 4.54
N PHE A 65 -1.47 -14.67 4.62
CA PHE A 65 -2.14 -15.86 4.09
C PHE A 65 -1.94 -16.00 2.57
N ALA A 66 -1.98 -14.91 1.80
CA ALA A 66 -1.69 -14.95 0.37
C ALA A 66 -0.27 -15.46 0.10
N VAL A 67 0.71 -15.01 0.89
CA VAL A 67 2.11 -15.49 0.82
C VAL A 67 2.23 -16.97 1.19
N GLU A 68 1.55 -17.42 2.24
CA GLU A 68 1.54 -18.83 2.67
C GLU A 68 0.89 -19.73 1.63
N SER A 69 -0.10 -19.23 0.91
CA SER A 69 -0.79 -19.94 -0.17
C SER A 69 0.02 -20.06 -1.46
N ALA A 70 1.13 -19.34 -1.62
CA ALA A 70 1.98 -19.41 -2.79
C ALA A 70 2.64 -20.78 -2.95
N SER A 71 2.74 -21.30 -4.17
CA SER A 71 3.44 -22.57 -4.46
C SER A 71 4.95 -22.41 -4.58
N ASN A 72 5.44 -21.20 -4.83
CA ASN A 72 6.86 -20.94 -5.05
C ASN A 72 7.49 -20.18 -3.88
N ASP A 73 8.80 -20.31 -3.71
CA ASP A 73 9.54 -19.67 -2.63
C ASP A 73 9.64 -18.15 -2.78
N TRP A 74 9.75 -17.68 -4.02
CA TRP A 74 9.79 -16.25 -4.30
C TRP A 74 8.39 -15.70 -4.57
N VAL A 75 8.05 -14.64 -3.87
CA VAL A 75 6.74 -14.00 -3.97
C VAL A 75 6.87 -12.52 -4.30
N LEU A 76 5.95 -12.04 -5.13
CA LEU A 76 5.74 -10.63 -5.44
C LEU A 76 4.36 -10.23 -4.93
N CYS A 77 4.32 -9.38 -3.89
CA CYS A 77 3.07 -8.98 -3.25
C CYS A 77 2.56 -7.65 -3.79
N LEU A 78 1.30 -7.60 -4.22
CA LEU A 78 0.61 -6.39 -4.66
C LEU A 78 -0.76 -6.27 -4.00
N ASP A 79 -1.24 -5.04 -3.94
CA ASP A 79 -2.65 -4.74 -3.71
C ASP A 79 -3.37 -4.72 -5.08
N ALA A 80 -4.68 -4.99 -5.13
CA ALA A 80 -5.44 -5.11 -6.39
C ALA A 80 -5.49 -3.81 -7.21
N ASP A 81 -5.18 -2.68 -6.58
CA ASP A 81 -5.08 -1.35 -7.18
C ASP A 81 -3.65 -0.95 -7.58
N GLU A 82 -2.71 -1.91 -7.58
CA GLU A 82 -1.31 -1.70 -7.99
C GLU A 82 -1.01 -2.38 -9.33
N ARG A 83 -0.07 -1.84 -10.09
CA ARG A 83 0.40 -2.38 -11.39
C ARG A 83 1.91 -2.33 -11.49
N VAL A 84 2.50 -3.39 -12.03
CA VAL A 84 3.93 -3.46 -12.33
C VAL A 84 4.21 -2.70 -13.63
N THR A 85 5.09 -1.70 -13.57
CA THR A 85 5.55 -1.02 -14.80
C THR A 85 6.41 -1.93 -15.66
N ARG A 86 6.52 -1.60 -16.96
CA ARG A 86 7.41 -2.32 -17.87
C ARG A 86 8.86 -2.37 -17.35
N GLN A 87 9.38 -1.25 -16.87
CA GLN A 87 10.73 -1.19 -16.31
C GLN A 87 10.90 -2.13 -15.11
N LEU A 88 9.94 -2.12 -14.16
CA LEU A 88 9.98 -3.01 -13.00
C LEU A 88 9.93 -4.48 -13.40
N ARG A 89 9.10 -4.83 -14.38
CA ARG A 89 9.02 -6.17 -14.93
C ARG A 89 10.37 -6.61 -15.50
N GLU A 90 10.99 -5.79 -16.35
CA GLU A 90 12.29 -6.08 -16.98
C GLU A 90 13.39 -6.30 -15.92
N GLU A 91 13.40 -5.49 -14.84
CA GLU A 91 14.32 -5.67 -13.71
C GLU A 91 14.08 -7.00 -12.98
N ILE A 92 12.81 -7.36 -12.70
CA ILE A 92 12.46 -8.61 -12.03
C ILE A 92 12.82 -9.82 -12.89
N GLU A 93 12.55 -9.79 -14.20
CA GLU A 93 12.91 -10.86 -15.13
C GLU A 93 14.44 -11.02 -15.23
N ALA A 94 15.20 -9.94 -15.23
CA ALA A 94 16.67 -9.98 -15.18
C ALA A 94 17.20 -10.58 -13.87
N LEU A 95 16.61 -10.23 -12.72
CA LEU A 95 16.94 -10.85 -11.44
C LEU A 95 16.60 -12.34 -11.43
N ARG A 96 15.46 -12.73 -11.99
CA ARG A 96 15.04 -14.13 -12.10
C ARG A 96 16.05 -14.98 -12.87
N THR A 97 16.63 -14.44 -13.93
CA THR A 97 17.67 -15.13 -14.73
C THR A 97 18.94 -15.35 -13.92
N ARG A 98 19.32 -14.39 -13.05
CA ARG A 98 20.47 -14.49 -12.15
C ARG A 98 20.18 -15.28 -10.88
N GLY A 99 18.90 -15.62 -10.63
CA GLY A 99 18.45 -16.40 -9.47
C GLY A 99 18.31 -15.56 -8.22
N PHE A 100 17.50 -14.56 -8.14
CA PHE A 100 17.09 -13.70 -6.98
C PHE A 100 17.99 -13.69 -5.72
N ALA A 101 18.90 -14.63 -5.57
CA ALA A 101 19.57 -15.04 -4.31
C ALA A 101 20.58 -14.03 -3.75
N GLU A 102 20.89 -12.94 -4.45
CA GLU A 102 21.80 -11.89 -3.96
C GLU A 102 21.28 -11.24 -2.66
N HIS A 103 19.96 -11.18 -2.50
CA HIS A 103 19.29 -10.59 -1.35
C HIS A 103 18.14 -11.49 -0.86
N ALA A 104 17.67 -11.25 0.38
CA ALA A 104 16.49 -11.94 0.90
C ALA A 104 15.17 -11.33 0.39
N GLY A 105 15.24 -10.09 -0.10
CA GLY A 105 14.13 -9.37 -0.68
C GLY A 105 14.58 -8.11 -1.40
N TRP A 106 13.64 -7.50 -2.10
CA TRP A 106 13.87 -6.32 -2.94
C TRP A 106 12.80 -5.27 -2.66
N SER A 107 13.27 -4.04 -2.43
CA SER A 107 12.40 -2.88 -2.25
C SER A 107 12.11 -2.20 -3.58
N VAL A 108 10.85 -1.87 -3.78
CA VAL A 108 10.30 -1.27 -5.00
C VAL A 108 9.75 0.11 -4.66
N PRO A 109 10.03 1.16 -5.44
CA PRO A 109 9.38 2.45 -5.28
C PRO A 109 7.94 2.36 -5.79
N ARG A 110 6.98 2.80 -4.96
CA ARG A 110 5.59 2.95 -5.34
C ARG A 110 5.30 4.40 -5.70
N ILE A 111 4.54 4.60 -6.76
CA ILE A 111 4.16 5.91 -7.25
C ILE A 111 2.64 6.00 -7.36
N THR A 112 2.03 6.99 -6.73
CA THR A 112 0.58 7.11 -6.64
C THR A 112 0.02 7.96 -7.76
N ASP A 113 -0.95 7.41 -8.53
CA ASP A 113 -1.80 8.18 -9.42
C ASP A 113 -2.75 9.06 -8.61
N TYR A 114 -2.82 10.30 -8.99
CA TYR A 114 -3.75 11.26 -8.38
C TYR A 114 -4.40 12.10 -9.47
N PHE A 115 -5.63 11.75 -9.81
CA PHE A 115 -6.39 12.35 -10.90
C PHE A 115 -5.66 12.37 -12.25
N GLY A 116 -5.14 11.20 -12.64
CA GLY A 116 -4.49 11.00 -13.95
C GLY A 116 -3.06 11.55 -14.05
N GLN A 117 -2.41 11.82 -12.91
CA GLN A 117 -1.00 12.18 -12.86
C GLN A 117 -0.31 11.49 -11.68
N PHE A 118 0.84 10.90 -11.92
CA PHE A 118 1.66 10.34 -10.85
C PHE A 118 2.34 11.44 -10.03
N LEU A 119 2.15 11.39 -8.70
CA LEU A 119 2.82 12.30 -7.77
C LEU A 119 4.28 11.87 -7.59
N ARG A 120 5.22 12.76 -7.89
CA ARG A 120 6.66 12.50 -7.85
C ARG A 120 7.38 13.24 -6.73
N HIS A 121 6.65 14.03 -5.94
CA HIS A 121 7.22 14.90 -4.90
C HIS A 121 6.40 14.82 -3.61
N GLY A 122 6.85 15.56 -2.64
CA GLY A 122 6.12 15.70 -1.39
C GLY A 122 6.19 14.49 -0.47
N ASN A 123 5.10 14.24 0.23
CA ASN A 123 4.96 13.10 1.14
C ASN A 123 4.49 11.82 0.44
N ALA A 124 4.06 11.92 -0.82
CA ALA A 124 3.60 10.79 -1.61
C ALA A 124 4.76 9.97 -2.19
N TYR A 125 5.94 10.59 -2.37
CA TYR A 125 7.08 9.96 -3.01
C TYR A 125 8.41 10.47 -2.43
N PRO A 126 9.47 9.63 -2.35
CA PRO A 126 9.49 8.20 -2.63
C PRO A 126 8.81 7.39 -1.51
N ASP A 127 7.99 6.41 -1.90
CA ASP A 127 7.42 5.41 -1.01
C ASP A 127 7.99 4.05 -1.39
N ARG A 128 8.95 3.53 -0.60
CA ARG A 128 9.63 2.27 -0.91
C ARG A 128 9.14 1.15 -0.01
N LEU A 129 8.71 0.06 -0.63
CA LEU A 129 8.16 -1.10 0.03
C LEU A 129 8.91 -2.36 -0.40
N ILE A 130 9.15 -3.29 0.53
CA ILE A 130 9.61 -4.63 0.15
C ILE A 130 8.40 -5.37 -0.42
N ARG A 131 8.45 -5.69 -1.71
CA ARG A 131 7.35 -6.36 -2.44
C ARG A 131 7.76 -7.69 -3.07
N LEU A 132 9.03 -7.85 -3.42
CA LEU A 132 9.61 -9.10 -3.93
C LEU A 132 10.52 -9.70 -2.86
N PHE A 133 10.25 -10.93 -2.41
CA PHE A 133 11.06 -11.57 -1.37
C PHE A 133 10.94 -13.11 -1.33
N ASP A 134 11.92 -13.76 -0.71
CA ASP A 134 11.89 -15.17 -0.37
C ASP A 134 11.00 -15.37 0.88
N ARG A 135 9.83 -16.02 0.71
CA ARG A 135 8.86 -16.25 1.80
C ARG A 135 9.39 -17.13 2.94
N ARG A 136 10.44 -17.91 2.70
CA ARG A 136 11.11 -18.71 3.74
C ARG A 136 11.95 -17.84 4.69
N ARG A 137 12.32 -16.64 4.22
CA ARG A 137 13.18 -15.68 4.93
C ARG A 137 12.43 -14.43 5.37
N GLY A 138 11.14 -14.30 5.07
CA GLY A 138 10.37 -13.11 5.39
C GLY A 138 8.88 -13.29 5.25
N GLY A 139 8.14 -12.24 5.64
CA GLY A 139 6.69 -12.20 5.59
C GLY A 139 6.15 -10.87 6.10
N TRP A 140 4.84 -10.80 6.21
CA TRP A 140 4.12 -9.63 6.69
C TRP A 140 4.11 -9.59 8.22
N THR A 141 4.53 -8.45 8.77
CA THR A 141 4.66 -8.20 10.22
C THR A 141 4.02 -6.87 10.60
N GLY A 142 3.94 -6.58 11.90
CA GLY A 142 3.36 -5.34 12.40
C GLY A 142 1.90 -5.50 12.83
N GLU A 143 1.24 -4.36 13.01
CA GLU A 143 -0.19 -4.31 13.34
C GLU A 143 -1.03 -4.47 12.08
N GLU A 144 -2.32 -4.83 12.22
CA GLU A 144 -3.21 -5.10 11.08
C GLU A 144 -3.40 -3.88 10.15
N ILE A 145 -3.20 -2.65 10.64
CA ILE A 145 -3.38 -1.40 9.86
C ILE A 145 -2.03 -0.80 9.42
N HIS A 146 -0.93 -1.22 10.05
CA HIS A 146 0.43 -0.76 9.77
C HIS A 146 1.34 -1.96 9.49
N GLU A 147 0.86 -2.80 8.58
CA GLU A 147 1.62 -3.95 8.15
C GLU A 147 2.87 -3.54 7.35
N ASN A 148 3.93 -4.26 7.59
CA ASN A 148 5.19 -4.10 6.86
C ASN A 148 5.75 -5.47 6.50
N THR A 149 6.39 -5.57 5.36
CA THR A 149 7.18 -6.76 5.03
C THR A 149 8.55 -6.67 5.70
N ARG A 150 8.95 -7.76 6.38
CA ARG A 150 10.31 -7.91 6.91
C ARG A 150 10.92 -9.18 6.38
N VAL A 151 12.22 -9.13 6.12
CA VAL A 151 13.01 -10.29 5.68
C VAL A 151 14.26 -10.42 6.54
N THR A 152 14.71 -11.66 6.76
CA THR A 152 15.96 -11.97 7.43
C THR A 152 17.07 -12.02 6.38
N GLY A 153 17.90 -10.98 6.32
CA GLY A 153 18.98 -10.82 5.38
C GLY A 153 18.98 -9.44 4.70
N SER A 154 19.84 -9.28 3.71
CA SER A 154 19.96 -8.03 2.97
C SER A 154 18.75 -7.78 2.06
N VAL A 155 18.46 -6.49 1.83
CA VAL A 155 17.39 -6.01 0.94
C VAL A 155 18.01 -5.22 -0.20
N GLY A 156 17.79 -5.68 -1.42
CA GLY A 156 18.17 -4.97 -2.63
C GLY A 156 17.19 -3.85 -3.00
N ARG A 157 17.54 -3.09 -4.04
CA ARG A 157 16.70 -1.99 -4.54
C ARG A 157 16.43 -2.17 -6.02
N LEU A 158 15.15 -2.10 -6.40
CA LEU A 158 14.70 -1.95 -7.77
C LEU A 158 14.38 -0.49 -8.06
N HIS A 159 14.40 -0.10 -9.31
CA HIS A 159 14.20 1.29 -9.76
C HIS A 159 12.88 1.49 -10.50
N GLY A 160 12.40 0.44 -11.19
CA GLY A 160 11.08 0.43 -11.78
C GLY A 160 9.99 0.56 -10.72
N HIS A 161 8.86 1.16 -11.08
CA HIS A 161 7.81 1.52 -10.14
C HIS A 161 6.68 0.49 -10.06
N LEU A 162 6.06 0.42 -8.89
CA LEU A 162 4.66 0.01 -8.76
C LEU A 162 3.78 1.25 -8.91
N GLU A 163 2.93 1.25 -9.92
CA GLU A 163 1.88 2.25 -10.08
C GLU A 163 0.71 1.92 -9.15
N HIS A 164 0.24 2.90 -8.38
CA HIS A 164 -0.80 2.72 -7.38
C HIS A 164 -1.97 3.66 -7.65
N PHE A 165 -3.10 3.08 -8.03
CA PHE A 165 -4.34 3.78 -8.35
C PHE A 165 -5.25 3.85 -7.14
N SER A 166 -4.77 4.47 -6.07
CA SER A 166 -5.38 4.40 -4.74
C SER A 166 -6.75 5.07 -4.65
N TYR A 167 -6.92 6.21 -5.32
CA TYR A 167 -8.09 7.05 -5.11
C TYR A 167 -9.00 7.11 -6.34
N ARG A 168 -10.29 6.77 -6.16
CA ARG A 168 -11.32 6.87 -7.21
C ARG A 168 -11.86 8.29 -7.38
N SER A 169 -11.86 9.06 -6.27
CA SER A 169 -12.36 10.43 -6.23
C SER A 169 -11.78 11.19 -5.05
N LEU A 170 -11.99 12.51 -5.02
CA LEU A 170 -11.63 13.34 -3.86
C LEU A 170 -12.40 12.90 -2.61
N SER A 171 -13.69 12.54 -2.75
CA SER A 171 -14.51 12.04 -1.64
C SER A 171 -13.99 10.71 -1.12
N ASP A 172 -13.56 9.79 -2.01
CA ASP A 172 -12.92 8.52 -1.60
C ASP A 172 -11.64 8.79 -0.80
N HIS A 173 -10.77 9.69 -1.28
CA HIS A 173 -9.56 10.09 -0.54
C HIS A 173 -9.90 10.65 0.85
N HIS A 174 -10.84 11.60 0.94
CA HIS A 174 -11.27 12.18 2.22
C HIS A 174 -11.84 11.13 3.17
N ASN A 175 -12.72 10.26 2.69
CA ASN A 175 -13.37 9.23 3.51
C ASN A 175 -12.36 8.22 4.03
N ARG A 176 -11.40 7.79 3.19
CA ARG A 176 -10.32 6.89 3.59
C ARG A 176 -9.43 7.54 4.66
N MET A 177 -9.01 8.78 4.45
CA MET A 177 -8.19 9.52 5.42
C MET A 177 -8.94 9.79 6.71
N ALA A 178 -10.26 10.05 6.66
CA ALA A 178 -11.08 10.22 7.85
C ALA A 178 -11.11 8.95 8.70
N ARG A 179 -11.36 7.79 8.10
CA ARG A 179 -11.35 6.49 8.80
C ARG A 179 -9.99 6.21 9.43
N TYR A 180 -8.89 6.40 8.69
CA TYR A 180 -7.55 6.22 9.23
C TYR A 180 -7.22 7.20 10.37
N ALA A 181 -7.70 8.44 10.29
CA ALA A 181 -7.51 9.41 11.37
C ALA A 181 -8.19 8.97 12.67
N ASP A 182 -9.42 8.48 12.58
CA ASP A 182 -10.19 8.01 13.74
C ASP A 182 -9.55 6.75 14.35
N LEU A 183 -9.14 5.78 13.53
CA LEU A 183 -8.43 4.59 13.98
C LEU A 183 -7.10 4.95 14.68
N MET A 184 -6.33 5.86 14.08
CA MET A 184 -5.06 6.32 14.66
C MET A 184 -5.24 7.09 15.96
N ALA A 185 -6.29 7.91 16.08
CA ALA A 185 -6.61 8.62 17.32
C ALA A 185 -6.88 7.63 18.47
N ARG A 186 -7.70 6.61 18.20
CA ARG A 186 -8.02 5.54 19.17
C ARG A 186 -6.78 4.72 19.52
N ALA A 187 -5.97 4.32 18.55
CA ALA A 187 -4.74 3.56 18.78
C ALA A 187 -3.72 4.35 19.61
N LEU A 188 -3.55 5.63 19.34
CA LEU A 188 -2.69 6.50 20.16
C LEU A 188 -3.21 6.65 21.59
N TYR A 189 -4.53 6.81 21.75
CA TYR A 189 -5.16 6.90 23.08
C TYR A 189 -4.99 5.63 23.88
N ALA A 190 -5.21 4.44 23.27
CA ALA A 190 -5.02 3.14 23.89
C ALA A 190 -3.57 2.91 24.37
N ARG A 191 -2.58 3.48 23.63
CA ARG A 191 -1.15 3.48 24.01
C ARG A 191 -0.81 4.53 25.09
N GLY A 192 -1.79 5.14 25.75
CA GLY A 192 -1.58 6.16 26.77
C GLY A 192 -1.17 7.53 26.25
N LYS A 193 -1.13 7.76 24.93
CA LYS A 193 -0.78 9.08 24.38
C LYS A 193 -1.93 10.05 24.58
N ARG A 194 -1.57 11.30 24.90
CA ARG A 194 -2.48 12.43 25.07
C ARG A 194 -1.94 13.63 24.27
N CYS A 195 -2.80 14.59 23.94
CA CYS A 195 -2.33 15.79 23.25
C CYS A 195 -3.11 17.04 23.70
N GLY A 196 -2.45 18.19 23.59
CA GLY A 196 -3.07 19.51 23.76
C GLY A 196 -3.52 20.11 22.42
N LEU A 197 -4.23 21.25 22.48
CA LEU A 197 -4.70 22.00 21.30
C LEU A 197 -3.56 22.43 20.37
N SER A 198 -2.37 22.68 20.89
CA SER A 198 -1.21 23.03 20.08
C SER A 198 -0.93 21.99 18.97
N LYS A 199 -1.02 20.67 19.28
CA LYS A 199 -0.84 19.63 18.27
C LYS A 199 -1.95 19.61 17.23
N VAL A 200 -3.17 19.99 17.60
CA VAL A 200 -4.32 20.10 16.69
C VAL A 200 -4.12 21.24 15.68
N LEU A 201 -3.48 22.33 16.10
CA LEU A 201 -3.27 23.52 15.27
C LEU A 201 -1.97 23.46 14.46
N PHE A 202 -0.85 23.16 15.10
CA PHE A 202 0.47 23.27 14.46
C PHE A 202 0.86 22.04 13.62
N ASN A 203 0.49 20.81 14.02
CA ASN A 203 0.92 19.62 13.29
C ASN A 203 0.34 19.54 11.86
N PRO A 204 -0.94 19.91 11.60
CA PRO A 204 -1.46 19.95 10.23
C PRO A 204 -0.74 20.98 9.35
N ALA A 205 -0.50 22.18 9.88
CA ALA A 205 0.23 23.24 9.17
C ALA A 205 1.66 22.79 8.84
N TRP A 206 2.35 22.16 9.80
CA TRP A 206 3.67 21.58 9.58
C TRP A 206 3.66 20.44 8.57
N ARG A 207 2.64 19.54 8.61
CA ARG A 207 2.49 18.45 7.64
C ARG A 207 2.36 18.99 6.23
N PHE A 208 1.52 20.02 6.04
CA PHE A 208 1.37 20.68 4.76
C PHE A 208 2.66 21.35 4.31
N PHE A 209 3.24 22.23 5.13
CA PHE A 209 4.44 22.97 4.81
C PHE A 209 5.60 22.04 4.44
N ARG A 210 5.83 21.01 5.25
CA ARG A 210 6.88 20.03 4.99
C ARG A 210 6.66 19.28 3.67
N GLY A 211 5.46 18.85 3.39
CA GLY A 211 5.15 18.08 2.17
C GLY A 211 5.16 18.95 0.93
N TYR A 212 4.44 20.06 0.99
CA TYR A 212 4.21 20.91 -0.17
C TYR A 212 5.42 21.79 -0.50
N VAL A 213 6.07 22.40 0.52
CA VAL A 213 7.18 23.32 0.33
C VAL A 213 8.54 22.60 0.43
N ILE A 214 8.87 22.01 1.59
CA ILE A 214 10.21 21.46 1.82
C ILE A 214 10.48 20.24 0.92
N ARG A 215 9.49 19.37 0.72
CA ARG A 215 9.59 18.19 -0.15
C ARG A 215 9.14 18.46 -1.59
N LEU A 216 9.03 19.72 -1.98
CA LEU A 216 8.73 20.16 -3.34
C LEU A 216 7.40 19.63 -3.90
N GLY A 217 6.40 19.32 -3.05
CA GLY A 217 5.09 18.87 -3.49
C GLY A 217 4.37 19.83 -4.45
N PHE A 218 4.77 21.12 -4.48
CA PHE A 218 4.27 22.12 -5.41
C PHE A 218 4.67 21.83 -6.87
N LEU A 219 5.70 21.05 -7.11
CA LEU A 219 6.10 20.63 -8.45
C LEU A 219 5.11 19.65 -9.09
N ASP A 220 4.26 19.00 -8.32
CA ASP A 220 3.14 18.19 -8.81
C ASP A 220 1.89 19.04 -9.12
N GLY A 221 2.05 20.38 -9.18
CA GLY A 221 1.01 21.34 -9.54
C GLY A 221 -0.16 21.35 -8.56
N TRP A 222 -1.38 21.63 -9.07
CA TRP A 222 -2.59 21.68 -8.26
C TRP A 222 -2.91 20.33 -7.60
N ARG A 223 -2.51 19.22 -8.20
CA ARG A 223 -2.70 17.88 -7.64
C ARG A 223 -1.88 17.69 -6.37
N GLY A 224 -0.62 18.13 -6.37
CA GLY A 224 0.23 18.16 -5.18
C GLY A 224 -0.38 19.03 -4.07
N MET A 225 -0.94 20.20 -4.40
CA MET A 225 -1.62 21.05 -3.43
C MET A 225 -2.81 20.33 -2.78
N VAL A 226 -3.72 19.79 -3.59
CA VAL A 226 -4.92 19.09 -3.09
C VAL A 226 -4.53 17.89 -2.23
N PHE A 227 -3.57 17.07 -2.69
CA PHE A 227 -3.08 15.92 -1.93
C PHE A 227 -2.57 16.35 -0.54
N HIS A 228 -1.72 17.36 -0.46
CA HIS A 228 -1.16 17.82 0.81
C HIS A 228 -2.17 18.50 1.72
N LEU A 229 -3.23 19.14 1.18
CA LEU A 229 -4.34 19.66 1.97
C LEU A 229 -5.15 18.52 2.61
N VAL A 230 -5.45 17.46 1.89
CA VAL A 230 -6.15 16.28 2.44
C VAL A 230 -5.30 15.60 3.51
N GLU A 231 -3.99 15.45 3.28
CA GLU A 231 -3.04 14.91 4.25
C GLU A 231 -2.95 15.77 5.53
N ALA A 232 -2.97 17.09 5.40
CA ALA A 232 -3.00 17.98 6.54
C ALA A 232 -4.32 17.86 7.33
N ASN A 233 -5.44 17.72 6.62
CA ASN A 233 -6.75 17.49 7.26
C ASN A 233 -6.80 16.15 8.00
N TYR A 234 -6.20 15.07 7.45
CA TYR A 234 -6.00 13.82 8.16
C TYR A 234 -5.29 14.02 9.50
N VAL A 235 -4.18 14.77 9.49
CA VAL A 235 -3.41 15.05 10.72
C VAL A 235 -4.24 15.85 11.72
N ARG A 236 -4.99 16.86 11.25
CA ARG A 236 -5.90 17.64 12.09
C ARG A 236 -6.95 16.74 12.75
N ARG A 237 -7.66 15.93 11.96
CA ARG A 237 -8.72 15.03 12.46
C ARG A 237 -8.17 14.02 13.47
N LYS A 238 -7.01 13.43 13.21
CA LYS A 238 -6.34 12.50 14.12
C LYS A 238 -6.04 13.14 15.49
N TYR A 239 -5.43 14.33 15.51
CA TYR A 239 -5.11 14.98 16.78
C TYR A 239 -6.33 15.58 17.47
N LEU A 240 -7.33 16.04 16.73
CA LEU A 240 -8.61 16.46 17.29
C LEU A 240 -9.32 15.29 17.97
N GLY A 241 -9.42 14.13 17.32
CA GLY A 241 -9.96 12.91 17.91
C GLY A 241 -9.20 12.50 19.18
N LEU A 242 -7.85 12.49 19.12
CA LEU A 242 -7.03 12.20 20.30
C LEU A 242 -7.24 13.22 21.44
N TYR A 243 -7.41 14.49 21.12
CA TYR A 243 -7.71 15.54 22.09
C TYR A 243 -9.07 15.32 22.78
N ILE A 244 -10.11 15.03 22.00
CA ILE A 244 -11.47 14.73 22.50
C ILE A 244 -11.43 13.53 23.45
N LEU A 245 -10.81 12.41 23.00
CA LEU A 245 -10.60 11.23 23.84
C LEU A 245 -9.82 11.56 25.13
N SER A 246 -8.83 12.44 25.05
CA SER A 246 -8.04 12.87 26.22
C SER A 246 -8.84 13.67 27.23
N LYS A 247 -10.01 14.20 26.84
CA LYS A 247 -10.97 14.91 27.72
C LYS A 247 -12.05 13.98 28.29
N GLY A 248 -11.99 12.68 27.99
CA GLY A 248 -13.01 11.71 28.44
C GLY A 248 -14.31 11.77 27.64
N LEU A 249 -14.29 12.41 26.45
CA LEU A 249 -15.42 12.49 25.55
C LEU A 249 -15.23 11.48 24.41
N SER A 250 -16.27 10.70 24.10
CA SER A 250 -16.27 9.65 23.05
C SER A 250 -17.23 10.01 21.93
#